data_a909c951c31bcadef4817142095cec82
#
_entry.id   a909c951c31bcadef4817142095cec82
#
_cell.length_a   1.000
_cell.length_b   1.000
_cell.length_c   1.000
_cell.angle_alpha   90.00
_cell.angle_beta   90.00
_cell.angle_gamma   90.00
#
_symmetry.space_group_name_H-M   'P 1'
#
loop_
_entity.id
_entity.type
_entity.pdbx_description
1 polymer ?
#
loop_
_entity_poly.entity_id
_entity_poly.type
_entity_poly.pdbx_seq_one_letter_code
_entity_poly.pdbx_strand_id
1 'polypeptide(L)'
;TFPVGGVYLFVNNRDIDTVEEFSGKKISILNDDPQSMRFANMAGASPVGTSLATFSGQFNNGNSDILPMVPIGYNVFELYHGLGKNGGIIDEKLLYGMMQLVSHKDRFADDFGQQMRDYILSRLGDIHKLAKDSKAEIPSHYWIKTSAETKTALDKFKLDIRLALKAEGIHEPKALKLLWKIRCSEDPTRSEC
;
A
#
# COMPACT_ATOMS: atom_id res chain seq x y z
N THR A 1 -7.36 2.96 -14.97
CA THR A 1 -6.61 3.00 -13.71
C THR A 1 -6.91 4.29 -12.99
N PHE A 2 -7.13 4.23 -11.66
CA PHE A 2 -7.35 5.40 -10.81
C PHE A 2 -6.75 5.18 -9.41
N PRO A 3 -6.29 6.25 -8.72
CA PRO A 3 -5.70 6.15 -7.39
C PRO A 3 -6.77 5.91 -6.32
N VAL A 4 -6.42 5.13 -5.29
CA VAL A 4 -7.27 4.91 -4.10
C VAL A 4 -6.60 5.41 -2.81
N GLY A 5 -5.50 6.13 -2.93
CA GLY A 5 -4.77 6.73 -1.81
C GLY A 5 -3.48 5.99 -1.45
N GLY A 6 -2.83 6.46 -0.38
CA GLY A 6 -1.62 5.82 0.15
C GLY A 6 -1.95 4.51 0.85
N VAL A 7 -1.10 3.51 0.68
CA VAL A 7 -1.12 2.28 1.48
C VAL A 7 -0.23 2.50 2.70
N TYR A 8 -0.73 2.15 3.87
CA TYR A 8 -0.04 2.24 5.15
C TYR A 8 0.05 0.85 5.79
N LEU A 9 0.98 0.68 6.72
CA LEU A 9 1.09 -0.54 7.49
C LEU A 9 0.26 -0.41 8.77
N PHE A 10 -0.78 -1.23 8.87
CA PHE A 10 -1.57 -1.45 10.07
C PHE A 10 -0.89 -2.55 10.87
N VAL A 11 -0.62 -2.31 12.14
CA VAL A 11 0.10 -3.24 13.03
C VAL A 11 -0.71 -3.50 14.29
N ASN A 12 -0.74 -4.75 14.75
CA ASN A 12 -1.47 -5.13 15.98
C ASN A 12 -0.72 -4.76 17.26
N ASN A 13 0.55 -4.36 17.13
CA ASN A 13 1.38 -3.84 18.22
C ASN A 13 2.16 -2.60 17.73
N ARG A 14 2.11 -1.50 18.47
CA ARG A 14 2.76 -0.21 18.14
C ARG A 14 4.28 -0.27 18.12
N ASP A 15 4.87 -1.25 18.82
CA ASP A 15 6.33 -1.46 18.82
C ASP A 15 6.84 -1.98 17.47
N ILE A 16 5.95 -2.37 16.55
CA ILE A 16 6.29 -2.75 15.16
C ILE A 16 6.25 -1.48 14.32
N ASP A 17 7.23 -0.60 14.42
CA ASP A 17 7.25 0.70 13.74
C ASP A 17 8.51 0.97 12.90
N THR A 18 9.49 0.06 12.91
CA THR A 18 10.71 0.11 12.10
C THR A 18 10.83 -1.09 11.16
N VAL A 19 11.71 -1.01 10.15
CA VAL A 19 11.95 -2.11 9.20
C VAL A 19 12.53 -3.35 9.92
N GLU A 20 13.38 -3.13 10.91
CA GLU A 20 14.02 -4.17 11.70
C GLU A 20 13.00 -5.00 12.50
N GLU A 21 11.97 -4.35 13.00
CA GLU A 21 10.92 -4.99 13.81
C GLU A 21 9.89 -5.77 12.98
N PHE A 22 9.91 -5.62 11.66
CA PHE A 22 9.12 -6.48 10.77
C PHE A 22 9.68 -7.92 10.75
N SER A 23 10.95 -8.11 11.12
CA SER A 23 11.58 -9.41 11.13
C SER A 23 10.85 -10.39 12.07
N GLY A 24 10.52 -11.56 11.52
CA GLY A 24 9.77 -12.61 12.23
C GLY A 24 8.28 -12.33 12.43
N LYS A 25 7.77 -11.13 12.08
CA LYS A 25 6.33 -10.82 12.17
C LYS A 25 5.56 -11.42 11.01
N LYS A 26 4.31 -11.75 11.25
CA LYS A 26 3.41 -12.26 10.23
C LYS A 26 2.78 -11.09 9.47
N ILE A 27 2.94 -11.07 8.15
CA ILE A 27 2.35 -10.03 7.30
C ILE A 27 1.32 -10.64 6.35
N SER A 28 0.11 -10.07 6.32
CA SER A 28 -0.91 -10.43 5.33
C SER A 28 -0.49 -9.97 3.93
N ILE A 29 -0.45 -10.89 2.99
CA ILE A 29 -0.18 -10.62 1.58
C ILE A 29 -1.25 -11.27 0.70
N LEU A 30 -1.50 -10.73 -0.49
CA LEU A 30 -2.31 -11.42 -1.49
C LEU A 30 -1.49 -12.53 -2.15
N ASN A 31 -2.10 -13.72 -2.35
CA ASN A 31 -1.41 -14.90 -2.86
C ASN A 31 -0.69 -14.68 -4.20
N ASP A 32 -1.27 -13.85 -5.06
CA ASP A 32 -0.76 -13.61 -6.41
C ASP A 32 -0.06 -12.24 -6.53
N ASP A 33 0.42 -11.66 -5.43
CA ASP A 33 1.14 -10.39 -5.41
C ASP A 33 2.64 -10.58 -5.14
N PRO A 34 3.47 -10.65 -6.20
CA PRO A 34 4.92 -10.82 -6.06
C PRO A 34 5.60 -9.63 -5.37
N GLN A 35 4.99 -8.43 -5.40
CA GLN A 35 5.53 -7.25 -4.74
C GLN A 35 5.41 -7.37 -3.23
N SER A 36 4.24 -7.75 -2.72
CA SER A 36 4.02 -7.99 -1.29
C SER A 36 4.86 -9.15 -0.78
N MET A 37 5.02 -10.21 -1.58
CA MET A 37 5.92 -11.32 -1.23
C MET A 37 7.37 -10.85 -1.13
N ARG A 38 7.84 -10.03 -2.09
CA ARG A 38 9.20 -9.47 -2.04
C ARG A 38 9.39 -8.56 -0.85
N PHE A 39 8.39 -7.72 -0.53
CA PHE A 39 8.40 -6.90 0.68
C PHE A 39 8.59 -7.77 1.93
N ALA A 40 7.75 -8.78 2.11
CA ALA A 40 7.81 -9.67 3.28
C ALA A 40 9.19 -10.34 3.41
N ASN A 41 9.71 -10.92 2.33
CA ASN A 41 10.99 -11.61 2.32
C ASN A 41 12.16 -10.68 2.65
N MET A 42 12.20 -9.47 2.06
CA MET A 42 13.28 -8.50 2.32
C MET A 42 13.21 -7.90 3.72
N ALA A 43 12.02 -7.82 4.31
CA ALA A 43 11.82 -7.40 5.70
C ALA A 43 12.11 -8.52 6.71
N GLY A 44 12.39 -9.74 6.27
CA GLY A 44 12.49 -10.90 7.16
C GLY A 44 11.16 -11.27 7.82
N ALA A 45 10.03 -10.77 7.28
CA ALA A 45 8.70 -11.07 7.78
C ALA A 45 8.21 -12.42 7.23
N SER A 46 7.28 -13.04 7.96
CA SER A 46 6.64 -14.31 7.58
C SER A 46 5.35 -14.02 6.80
N PRO A 47 5.29 -14.28 5.48
CA PRO A 47 4.09 -13.98 4.70
C PRO A 47 2.94 -14.92 5.06
N VAL A 48 1.76 -14.35 5.28
CA VAL A 48 0.48 -15.06 5.44
C VAL A 48 -0.31 -14.82 4.15
N GLY A 49 -0.36 -15.85 3.31
CA GLY A 49 -1.08 -15.80 2.04
C GLY A 49 -2.58 -15.68 2.25
N THR A 50 -3.19 -14.71 1.59
CA THR A 50 -4.60 -14.38 1.73
C THR A 50 -5.26 -14.12 0.38
N SER A 51 -6.60 -14.11 0.37
CA SER A 51 -7.40 -13.58 -0.73
C SER A 51 -8.02 -12.24 -0.34
N LEU A 52 -8.58 -11.51 -1.30
CA LEU A 52 -9.33 -10.27 -1.01
C LEU A 52 -10.49 -10.48 -0.03
N ALA A 53 -11.04 -11.70 0.05
CA ALA A 53 -12.14 -12.02 0.96
C ALA A 53 -11.66 -12.34 2.40
N THR A 54 -10.41 -12.69 2.60
CA THR A 54 -9.92 -13.20 3.89
C THR A 54 -8.84 -12.36 4.55
N PHE A 55 -8.19 -11.43 3.81
CA PHE A 55 -6.99 -10.73 4.31
C PHE A 55 -7.26 -9.87 5.56
N SER A 56 -8.40 -9.16 5.62
CA SER A 56 -8.79 -8.38 6.79
C SER A 56 -9.13 -9.25 7.99
N GLY A 57 -9.80 -10.39 7.74
CA GLY A 57 -10.11 -11.37 8.79
C GLY A 57 -8.86 -11.99 9.42
N GLN A 58 -7.79 -12.22 8.65
CA GLN A 58 -6.52 -12.69 9.21
C GLN A 58 -5.93 -11.68 10.22
N PHE A 59 -5.97 -10.39 9.87
CA PHE A 59 -5.50 -9.33 10.76
C PHE A 59 -6.42 -9.15 11.97
N ASN A 60 -7.74 -9.06 11.76
CA ASN A 60 -8.73 -8.84 12.82
C ASN A 60 -8.74 -9.97 13.86
N ASN A 61 -8.43 -11.20 13.45
CA ASN A 61 -8.35 -12.36 14.34
C ASN A 61 -6.94 -12.63 14.91
N GLY A 62 -5.97 -11.74 14.68
CA GLY A 62 -4.60 -11.87 15.18
C GLY A 62 -3.75 -12.95 14.52
N ASN A 63 -4.18 -13.47 13.35
CA ASN A 63 -3.41 -14.45 12.59
C ASN A 63 -2.27 -13.79 11.79
N SER A 64 -2.32 -12.48 11.57
CA SER A 64 -1.22 -11.67 11.07
C SER A 64 -1.00 -10.45 11.96
N ASP A 65 0.25 -10.01 12.05
CA ASP A 65 0.68 -8.86 12.87
C ASP A 65 0.65 -7.56 12.08
N ILE A 66 0.84 -7.65 10.77
CA ILE A 66 0.98 -6.51 9.85
C ILE A 66 0.00 -6.69 8.69
N LEU A 67 -0.72 -5.62 8.36
CA LEU A 67 -1.61 -5.55 7.21
C LEU A 67 -1.35 -4.28 6.39
N PRO A 68 -0.81 -4.38 5.16
CA PRO A 68 -0.76 -3.24 4.23
C PRO A 68 -2.17 -2.87 3.74
N MET A 69 -2.63 -1.63 3.98
CA MET A 69 -3.99 -1.22 3.63
C MET A 69 -4.09 0.27 3.32
N VAL A 70 -5.04 0.63 2.45
CA VAL A 70 -5.48 2.01 2.24
C VAL A 70 -6.44 2.44 3.37
N PRO A 71 -6.46 3.74 3.76
CA PRO A 71 -7.28 4.21 4.90
C PRO A 71 -8.77 3.89 4.81
N ILE A 72 -9.35 3.87 3.62
CA ILE A 72 -10.76 3.51 3.43
C ILE A 72 -11.08 2.11 3.97
N GLY A 73 -10.10 1.20 3.98
CA GLY A 73 -10.26 -0.14 4.54
C GLY A 73 -10.48 -0.17 6.05
N TYR A 74 -10.12 0.90 6.78
CA TYR A 74 -10.27 0.96 8.23
C TYR A 74 -11.71 0.70 8.69
N ASN A 75 -12.67 1.44 8.13
CA ASN A 75 -14.09 1.27 8.45
C ASN A 75 -14.72 0.10 7.68
N VAL A 76 -14.41 -0.05 6.38
CA VAL A 76 -15.01 -1.07 5.50
C VAL A 76 -14.73 -2.48 5.99
N PHE A 77 -13.54 -2.72 6.52
CA PHE A 77 -13.11 -4.04 7.01
C PHE A 77 -12.98 -4.10 8.53
N GLU A 78 -13.48 -3.10 9.24
CA GLU A 78 -13.50 -3.04 10.71
C GLU A 78 -12.11 -3.30 11.32
N LEU A 79 -11.06 -2.71 10.72
CA LEU A 79 -9.66 -3.01 11.08
C LEU A 79 -9.30 -2.57 12.50
N TYR A 80 -10.16 -1.77 13.16
CA TYR A 80 -10.02 -1.44 14.58
C TYR A 80 -10.06 -2.69 15.49
N HIS A 81 -10.65 -3.79 15.04
CA HIS A 81 -10.59 -5.06 15.77
C HIS A 81 -9.17 -5.62 15.81
N GLY A 82 -8.46 -5.65 14.67
CA GLY A 82 -7.07 -6.10 14.58
C GLY A 82 -6.08 -5.14 15.26
N LEU A 83 -6.32 -3.84 15.17
CA LEU A 83 -5.53 -2.83 15.89
C LEU A 83 -5.70 -2.96 17.41
N GLY A 84 -6.91 -3.23 17.88
CA GLY A 84 -7.21 -3.34 19.31
C GLY A 84 -6.77 -2.10 20.09
N LYS A 85 -6.29 -2.32 21.33
CA LYS A 85 -5.80 -1.24 22.21
C LYS A 85 -4.33 -0.90 22.00
N ASN A 86 -3.54 -1.86 21.53
CA ASN A 86 -2.08 -1.77 21.46
C ASN A 86 -1.55 -1.56 20.03
N GLY A 87 -2.41 -1.66 19.03
CA GLY A 87 -2.03 -1.50 17.64
C GLY A 87 -1.91 -0.05 17.19
N GLY A 88 -1.47 0.10 15.94
CA GLY A 88 -1.32 1.40 15.32
C GLY A 88 -1.17 1.33 13.81
N ILE A 89 -0.99 2.49 13.20
CA ILE A 89 -0.80 2.66 11.76
C ILE A 89 0.44 3.52 11.57
N ILE A 90 1.45 2.98 10.93
CA ILE A 90 2.69 3.72 10.67
C ILE A 90 2.38 4.88 9.72
N ASP A 91 2.59 6.13 10.15
CA ASP A 91 2.26 7.33 9.36
C ASP A 91 3.31 7.61 8.27
N GLU A 92 3.69 6.56 7.57
CA GLU A 92 4.50 6.63 6.35
C GLU A 92 3.84 5.79 5.26
N LYS A 93 3.70 6.38 4.08
CA LYS A 93 3.16 5.68 2.91
C LYS A 93 4.15 4.63 2.43
N LEU A 94 3.73 3.39 2.38
CA LEU A 94 4.49 2.32 1.75
C LEU A 94 4.51 2.49 0.23
N LEU A 95 3.32 2.68 -0.36
CA LEU A 95 3.11 2.90 -1.80
C LEU A 95 1.78 3.63 -2.03
N TYR A 96 1.48 3.96 -3.27
CA TYR A 96 0.14 4.43 -3.67
C TYR A 96 -0.66 3.28 -4.24
N GLY A 97 -1.85 3.07 -3.66
CA GLY A 97 -2.82 2.11 -4.16
C GLY A 97 -3.44 2.60 -5.47
N MET A 98 -3.49 1.71 -6.44
CA MET A 98 -4.10 1.96 -7.75
C MET A 98 -5.10 0.86 -8.05
N MET A 99 -6.28 1.21 -8.53
CA MET A 99 -7.25 0.25 -9.03
C MET A 99 -7.35 0.31 -10.55
N GLN A 100 -7.62 -0.81 -11.16
CA GLN A 100 -7.78 -0.94 -12.60
C GLN A 100 -9.16 -1.51 -12.90
N LEU A 101 -9.85 -0.90 -13.85
CA LEU A 101 -11.03 -1.49 -14.48
C LEU A 101 -10.55 -2.29 -15.70
N VAL A 102 -10.80 -3.59 -15.67
CA VAL A 102 -10.48 -4.51 -16.77
C VAL A 102 -11.78 -5.03 -17.35
N SER A 103 -11.94 -4.98 -18.68
CA SER A 103 -13.12 -5.47 -19.38
C SER A 103 -12.72 -6.38 -20.54
N HIS A 104 -13.59 -7.33 -20.87
CA HIS A 104 -13.48 -8.10 -22.10
C HIS A 104 -13.85 -7.22 -23.28
N LYS A 105 -12.90 -6.94 -24.17
CA LYS A 105 -13.07 -6.02 -25.29
C LYS A 105 -14.24 -6.43 -26.20
N ASP A 106 -14.43 -7.71 -26.43
CA ASP A 106 -15.46 -8.31 -27.27
C ASP A 106 -16.88 -8.20 -26.71
N ARG A 107 -17.04 -7.81 -25.44
CA ARG A 107 -18.33 -7.68 -24.76
C ARG A 107 -18.85 -6.24 -24.66
N PHE A 108 -18.10 -5.29 -25.13
CA PHE A 108 -18.40 -3.86 -25.05
C PHE A 108 -18.17 -3.18 -26.39
N ALA A 109 -18.79 -2.02 -26.59
CA ALA A 109 -18.55 -1.19 -27.77
C ALA A 109 -17.07 -0.75 -27.84
N ASP A 110 -16.55 -0.52 -29.04
CA ASP A 110 -15.13 -0.21 -29.26
C ASP A 110 -14.65 1.04 -28.50
N ASP A 111 -15.53 2.00 -28.27
CA ASP A 111 -15.26 3.26 -27.58
C ASP A 111 -15.45 3.17 -26.05
N PHE A 112 -15.98 2.05 -25.51
CA PHE A 112 -16.24 1.88 -24.08
C PHE A 112 -15.02 2.20 -23.20
N GLY A 113 -13.84 1.74 -23.61
CA GLY A 113 -12.61 2.00 -22.88
C GLY A 113 -12.26 3.50 -22.80
N GLN A 114 -12.58 4.28 -23.84
CA GLN A 114 -12.38 5.73 -23.81
C GLN A 114 -13.43 6.41 -22.94
N GLN A 115 -14.69 6.05 -23.08
CA GLN A 115 -15.78 6.59 -22.25
C GLN A 115 -15.49 6.37 -20.76
N MET A 116 -15.01 5.18 -20.36
CA MET A 116 -14.65 4.89 -18.98
C MET A 116 -13.44 5.69 -18.49
N ARG A 117 -12.45 5.95 -19.35
CA ARG A 117 -11.33 6.85 -18.99
C ARG A 117 -11.82 8.27 -18.72
N ASP A 118 -12.65 8.81 -19.60
CA ASP A 118 -13.17 10.17 -19.49
C ASP A 118 -14.07 10.31 -18.25
N TYR A 119 -14.90 9.30 -17.98
CA TYR A 119 -15.72 9.25 -16.78
C TYR A 119 -14.85 9.24 -15.50
N ILE A 120 -13.86 8.36 -15.41
CA ILE A 120 -12.97 8.29 -14.24
C ILE A 120 -12.20 9.61 -14.06
N LEU A 121 -11.71 10.22 -15.15
CA LEU A 121 -11.04 11.51 -15.10
C LEU A 121 -11.96 12.62 -14.57
N SER A 122 -13.22 12.63 -14.96
CA SER A 122 -14.21 13.58 -14.43
C SER A 122 -14.49 13.41 -12.95
N ARG A 123 -14.24 12.21 -12.37
CA ARG A 123 -14.47 11.88 -10.96
C ARG A 123 -13.21 11.89 -10.10
N LEU A 124 -12.05 12.26 -10.66
CA LEU A 124 -10.77 12.20 -9.94
C LEU A 124 -10.77 13.07 -8.68
N GLY A 125 -11.41 14.23 -8.70
CA GLY A 125 -11.56 15.11 -7.55
C GLY A 125 -12.30 14.43 -6.40
N ASP A 126 -13.39 13.73 -6.70
CA ASP A 126 -14.18 13.01 -5.69
C ASP A 126 -13.40 11.81 -5.12
N ILE A 127 -12.65 11.12 -5.98
CA ILE A 127 -11.80 9.98 -5.56
C ILE A 127 -10.70 10.46 -4.60
N HIS A 128 -10.03 11.56 -4.92
CA HIS A 128 -9.02 12.15 -4.04
C HIS A 128 -9.61 12.64 -2.72
N LYS A 129 -10.81 13.27 -2.79
CA LYS A 129 -11.53 13.69 -1.58
C LYS A 129 -11.85 12.49 -0.70
N LEU A 130 -12.39 11.41 -1.26
CA LEU A 130 -12.72 10.18 -0.53
C LEU A 130 -11.47 9.61 0.16
N ALA A 131 -10.34 9.52 -0.54
CA ALA A 131 -9.09 9.01 0.03
C ALA A 131 -8.57 9.88 1.19
N LYS A 132 -8.72 11.21 1.08
CA LYS A 132 -8.34 12.16 2.13
C LYS A 132 -9.27 12.05 3.34
N ASP A 133 -10.57 12.04 3.12
CA ASP A 133 -11.59 11.98 4.16
C ASP A 133 -11.46 10.66 4.95
N SER A 134 -11.28 9.53 4.24
CA SER A 134 -11.07 8.21 4.88
C SER A 134 -9.83 8.18 5.80
N LYS A 135 -8.76 8.90 5.45
CA LYS A 135 -7.61 9.04 6.36
C LYS A 135 -7.96 9.86 7.60
N ALA A 136 -8.74 10.93 7.43
CA ALA A 136 -9.15 11.81 8.53
C ALA A 136 -10.16 11.15 9.50
N GLU A 137 -10.91 10.16 9.04
CA GLU A 137 -11.87 9.40 9.86
C GLU A 137 -11.17 8.45 10.84
N ILE A 138 -9.91 8.08 10.59
CA ILE A 138 -9.16 7.20 11.50
C ILE A 138 -8.79 7.99 12.76
N PRO A 139 -9.14 7.51 13.97
CA PRO A 139 -8.80 8.18 15.22
C PRO A 139 -7.30 8.46 15.35
N SER A 140 -6.97 9.68 15.76
CA SER A 140 -5.58 10.17 15.77
C SER A 140 -4.63 9.34 16.63
N HIS A 141 -5.15 8.67 17.67
CA HIS A 141 -4.37 7.84 18.57
C HIS A 141 -3.80 6.58 17.92
N TYR A 142 -4.38 6.11 16.79
CA TYR A 142 -3.82 4.98 16.06
C TYR A 142 -2.60 5.34 15.23
N TRP A 143 -2.43 6.60 14.83
CA TRP A 143 -1.28 6.99 14.00
C TRP A 143 0.02 6.98 14.81
N ILE A 144 0.99 6.22 14.31
CA ILE A 144 2.36 6.13 14.86
C ILE A 144 3.23 7.13 14.08
N LYS A 145 3.66 8.18 14.76
CA LYS A 145 4.58 9.16 14.14
C LYS A 145 5.97 8.52 13.99
N THR A 146 6.47 8.49 12.77
CA THR A 146 7.82 7.99 12.48
C THR A 146 8.87 9.05 12.79
N SER A 147 10.03 8.61 13.31
CA SER A 147 11.21 9.45 13.43
C SER A 147 11.81 9.72 12.05
N ALA A 148 12.71 10.72 11.95
CA ALA A 148 13.43 11.02 10.72
C ALA A 148 14.31 9.83 10.28
N GLU A 149 14.89 9.12 11.23
CA GLU A 149 15.69 7.92 11.02
C GLU A 149 14.84 6.79 10.46
N THR A 150 13.69 6.50 11.07
CA THR A 150 12.73 5.47 10.60
C THR A 150 12.24 5.80 9.19
N LYS A 151 11.91 7.07 8.92
CA LYS A 151 11.51 7.50 7.58
C LYS A 151 12.60 7.23 6.55
N THR A 152 13.84 7.59 6.85
CA THR A 152 15.00 7.37 5.97
C THR A 152 15.21 5.87 5.70
N ALA A 153 15.13 5.04 6.74
CA ALA A 153 15.25 3.59 6.63
C ALA A 153 14.14 2.98 5.75
N LEU A 154 12.88 3.41 5.96
CA LEU A 154 11.75 2.99 5.14
C LEU A 154 11.88 3.43 3.68
N ASP A 155 12.37 4.65 3.42
CA ASP A 155 12.56 5.13 2.04
C ASP A 155 13.66 4.36 1.33
N LYS A 156 14.77 4.06 2.02
CA LYS A 156 15.82 3.17 1.50
C LYS A 156 15.27 1.76 1.24
N PHE A 157 14.56 1.19 2.17
CA PHE A 157 13.96 -0.14 2.04
C PHE A 157 13.00 -0.22 0.83
N LYS A 158 12.14 0.80 0.65
CA LYS A 158 11.25 0.92 -0.52
C LYS A 158 12.04 1.01 -1.83
N LEU A 159 13.20 1.70 -1.84
CA LEU A 159 14.08 1.76 -3.01
C LEU A 159 14.68 0.38 -3.31
N ASP A 160 15.22 -0.30 -2.31
CA ASP A 160 15.83 -1.62 -2.45
C ASP A 160 14.83 -2.64 -3.01
N ILE A 161 13.57 -2.63 -2.56
CA ILE A 161 12.49 -3.46 -3.11
C ILE A 161 12.25 -3.14 -4.59
N ARG A 162 12.14 -1.86 -4.97
CA ARG A 162 11.94 -1.48 -6.38
C ARG A 162 13.08 -1.95 -7.28
N LEU A 163 14.33 -1.86 -6.80
CA LEU A 163 15.49 -2.32 -7.54
C LEU A 163 15.49 -3.85 -7.70
N ALA A 164 15.11 -4.59 -6.66
CA ALA A 164 14.98 -6.04 -6.72
C ALA A 164 13.89 -6.47 -7.71
N LEU A 165 12.69 -5.88 -7.63
CA LEU A 165 11.58 -6.16 -8.55
C LEU A 165 11.91 -5.79 -10.01
N LYS A 166 12.70 -4.73 -10.21
CA LYS A 166 13.23 -4.38 -11.53
C LYS A 166 14.21 -5.44 -12.06
N ALA A 167 15.14 -5.90 -11.23
CA ALA A 167 16.12 -6.91 -11.61
C ALA A 167 15.46 -8.26 -11.94
N GLU A 168 14.36 -8.59 -11.31
CA GLU A 168 13.55 -9.78 -11.55
C GLU A 168 12.61 -9.66 -12.76
N GLY A 169 12.55 -8.50 -13.41
CA GLY A 169 11.69 -8.27 -14.57
C GLY A 169 10.18 -8.20 -14.25
N ILE A 170 9.81 -8.05 -12.96
CA ILE A 170 8.42 -7.96 -12.53
C ILE A 170 7.81 -6.62 -12.94
N HIS A 171 8.62 -5.56 -12.95
CA HIS A 171 8.19 -4.22 -13.35
C HIS A 171 8.66 -3.85 -14.75
N GLU A 172 7.76 -3.22 -15.51
CA GLU A 172 8.08 -2.68 -16.83
C GLU A 172 9.07 -1.50 -16.70
N PRO A 173 10.27 -1.57 -17.35
CA PRO A 173 11.33 -0.59 -17.15
C PRO A 173 10.97 0.84 -17.54
N LYS A 174 10.11 1.02 -18.57
CA LYS A 174 9.67 2.36 -19.00
C LYS A 174 8.75 2.99 -17.96
N ALA A 175 7.86 2.19 -17.35
CA ALA A 175 7.00 2.65 -16.26
C ALA A 175 7.84 3.07 -15.05
N LEU A 176 8.83 2.27 -14.65
CA LEU A 176 9.74 2.62 -13.55
C LEU A 176 10.50 3.92 -13.81
N LYS A 177 11.01 4.13 -15.04
CA LYS A 177 11.71 5.36 -15.42
C LYS A 177 10.78 6.58 -15.36
N LEU A 178 9.51 6.44 -15.79
CA LEU A 178 8.54 7.52 -15.68
C LEU A 178 8.23 7.87 -14.22
N LEU A 179 7.95 6.86 -13.40
CA LEU A 179 7.66 7.05 -11.97
C LEU A 179 8.86 7.61 -11.21
N TRP A 180 10.08 7.24 -11.56
CA TRP A 180 11.30 7.84 -11.02
C TRP A 180 11.38 9.34 -11.34
N LYS A 181 11.16 9.74 -12.61
CA LYS A 181 11.16 11.14 -13.00
C LYS A 181 10.11 11.97 -12.22
N ILE A 182 8.91 11.41 -12.03
CA ILE A 182 7.84 12.07 -11.25
C ILE A 182 8.31 12.27 -9.80
N ARG A 183 8.82 11.23 -9.14
CA ARG A 183 9.29 11.35 -7.74
C ARG A 183 10.41 12.36 -7.59
N CYS A 184 11.36 12.37 -8.53
CA CYS A 184 12.48 13.33 -8.48
C CYS A 184 12.07 14.78 -8.84
N SER A 185 11.00 14.96 -9.62
CA SER A 185 10.46 16.31 -9.86
C SER A 185 9.69 16.85 -8.66
N GLU A 186 9.06 15.96 -7.86
CA GLU A 186 8.33 16.35 -6.65
C GLU A 186 9.27 16.57 -5.46
N ASP A 187 10.33 15.77 -5.35
CA ASP A 187 11.31 15.85 -4.27
C ASP A 187 12.71 15.51 -4.80
N PRO A 188 13.47 16.51 -5.23
CA PRO A 188 14.84 16.33 -5.77
C PRO A 188 15.86 15.89 -4.71
N THR A 189 15.52 15.93 -3.42
CA THR A 189 16.44 15.56 -2.32
C THR A 189 16.50 14.06 -2.05
N ARG A 190 15.68 13.26 -2.75
CA ARG A 190 15.69 11.81 -2.60
C ARG A 190 17.02 11.20 -3.04
N SER A 191 17.48 10.20 -2.29
CA SER A 191 18.75 9.50 -2.56
C SER A 191 18.80 8.80 -3.94
N GLU A 192 17.65 8.57 -4.58
CA GLU A 192 17.54 7.97 -5.92
C GLU A 192 17.62 9.01 -7.05
N CYS A 193 17.66 10.31 -6.74
CA CYS A 193 17.67 11.40 -7.69
C CYS A 193 19.04 12.00 -7.88
#